data_3977bedf1d18e43ec0b829465ff55734
#
_entry.id   3977bedf1d18e43ec0b829465ff55734
#
_cell.length_a   1.000
_cell.length_b   1.000
_cell.length_c   1.000
_cell.angle_alpha   90.00
_cell.angle_beta   90.00
_cell.angle_gamma   90.00
#
_symmetry.space_group_name_H-M   'P 1'
#
loop_
_entity.id
_entity.type
_entity.pdbx_description
1 polymer ?
#
loop_
_entity_poly.entity_id
_entity_poly.type
_entity_poly.pdbx_seq_one_letter_code
_entity_poly.pdbx_strand_id
1 'polypeptide(L)'
;MNRYPLWKYIVIVVALVIGLVYTLPNFYGESPAVQVSSGKATVKVTEQTLKTVEDLLRNADLHPNGIFFEQGAQQNTVRVRFEPTEAEKQLQAREVLEKALNPNREDPAYVVALNLTPNTPQWLLSIRALPMYLGLDLRGGVHFLLQVDMRAAITKRAEATLADLRTQLRDKRIRHTGMNRVGNVVEVSFASEEERARANDLLRNTQPDLVLSLPEASAAPYLLRAELSQKAVQNVQSYALKQNISTLHNRINELGVAEPVIAQQGADRIVVQLPGVQDTAKAKDILGRTATLEVRLVDDSPEALAQLAQGNVPFGDEKFMDREGNVLLVKRRVILTGENLNDAQPGFDSQTQEPTVNLELDSRGARFFQD
;
A
#
# COMPACT_ATOMS: atom_id res chain seq x y z
N MET A 1 -7.05 39.98 52.16
CA MET A 1 -6.10 39.61 51.07
C MET A 1 -5.82 38.12 51.18
N ASN A 2 -6.22 37.38 50.14
CA ASN A 2 -6.03 35.89 50.09
C ASN A 2 -4.52 35.62 49.89
N ARG A 3 -3.79 35.29 50.95
CA ARG A 3 -2.38 34.85 50.84
C ARG A 3 -2.36 33.35 50.65
N TYR A 4 -2.09 32.93 49.43
CA TYR A 4 -1.86 31.53 49.16
C TYR A 4 -0.55 31.06 49.84
N PRO A 5 -0.48 29.83 50.33
CA PRO A 5 0.75 29.26 50.90
C PRO A 5 1.86 29.18 49.84
N LEU A 6 3.12 29.41 50.24
CA LEU A 6 4.31 29.51 49.37
C LEU A 6 4.45 28.34 48.40
N TRP A 7 4.08 27.12 48.82
CA TRP A 7 4.21 25.94 47.98
C TRP A 7 3.36 26.05 46.70
N LYS A 8 2.21 26.72 46.70
CA LYS A 8 1.38 26.94 45.50
C LYS A 8 2.09 27.84 44.48
N TYR A 9 2.82 28.86 44.94
CA TYR A 9 3.62 29.68 44.03
C TYR A 9 4.79 28.91 43.45
N ILE A 10 5.44 28.04 44.25
CA ILE A 10 6.50 27.18 43.78
C ILE A 10 5.99 26.21 42.68
N VAL A 11 4.81 25.58 42.87
CA VAL A 11 4.20 24.71 41.89
C VAL A 11 3.90 25.46 40.58
N ILE A 12 3.37 26.70 40.69
CA ILE A 12 3.09 27.53 39.50
C ILE A 12 4.39 27.88 38.76
N VAL A 13 5.42 28.30 39.48
CA VAL A 13 6.72 28.64 38.87
C VAL A 13 7.34 27.42 38.21
N VAL A 14 7.32 26.27 38.87
CA VAL A 14 7.86 25.00 38.28
C VAL A 14 7.08 24.62 37.03
N ALA A 15 5.75 24.72 37.03
CA ALA A 15 4.93 24.43 35.86
C ALA A 15 5.24 25.41 34.71
N LEU A 16 5.43 26.69 34.99
CA LEU A 16 5.82 27.68 33.98
C LEU A 16 7.20 27.40 33.41
N VAL A 17 8.18 27.04 34.24
CA VAL A 17 9.54 26.70 33.80
C VAL A 17 9.52 25.44 32.91
N ILE A 18 8.78 24.40 33.31
CA ILE A 18 8.61 23.20 32.49
C ILE A 18 7.95 23.58 31.17
N GLY A 19 6.87 24.36 31.19
CA GLY A 19 6.21 24.79 29.95
C GLY A 19 7.13 25.56 29.02
N LEU A 20 7.97 26.46 29.60
CA LEU A 20 8.93 27.25 28.84
C LEU A 20 10.00 26.31 28.19
N VAL A 21 10.54 25.35 28.93
CA VAL A 21 11.51 24.38 28.41
C VAL A 21 10.93 23.58 27.26
N TYR A 22 9.68 23.10 27.38
CA TYR A 22 9.00 22.34 26.31
C TYR A 22 8.58 23.21 25.14
N THR A 23 8.55 24.54 25.27
CA THR A 23 8.27 25.47 24.18
C THR A 23 9.54 25.87 23.41
N LEU A 24 10.71 25.78 24.03
CA LEU A 24 12.00 26.16 23.43
C LEU A 24 12.28 25.53 22.05
N PRO A 25 11.94 24.24 21.77
CA PRO A 25 12.21 23.63 20.46
C PRO A 25 11.63 24.41 19.29
N ASN A 26 10.50 25.10 19.48
CA ASN A 26 9.83 25.85 18.42
C ASN A 26 10.59 27.11 17.96
N PHE A 27 11.57 27.56 18.72
CA PHE A 27 12.38 28.75 18.38
C PHE A 27 13.64 28.44 17.57
N TYR A 28 14.04 27.14 17.46
CA TYR A 28 15.25 26.78 16.73
C TYR A 28 15.08 26.68 15.22
N GLY A 29 13.84 26.69 14.72
CA GLY A 29 13.56 26.60 13.28
C GLY A 29 13.91 25.26 12.67
N GLU A 30 13.89 25.21 11.34
CA GLU A 30 14.16 24.00 10.54
C GLU A 30 15.29 24.27 9.54
N SER A 31 16.07 23.23 9.22
CA SER A 31 17.13 23.26 8.22
C SER A 31 16.84 22.31 7.06
N PRO A 32 17.26 22.67 5.84
CA PRO A 32 17.20 21.77 4.69
C PRO A 32 17.94 20.47 4.97
N ALA A 33 17.32 19.34 4.67
CA ALA A 33 17.93 18.03 4.86
C ALA A 33 17.63 17.11 3.68
N VAL A 34 18.50 16.14 3.45
CA VAL A 34 18.28 15.02 2.55
C VAL A 34 18.09 13.77 3.39
N GLN A 35 16.99 13.07 3.19
CA GLN A 35 16.71 11.82 3.86
C GLN A 35 16.91 10.66 2.90
N VAL A 36 17.66 9.66 3.36
CA VAL A 36 17.86 8.39 2.66
C VAL A 36 17.13 7.30 3.44
N SER A 37 16.15 6.69 2.83
CA SER A 37 15.39 5.57 3.38
C SER A 37 15.44 4.36 2.45
N SER A 38 15.01 3.20 2.92
CA SER A 38 14.95 2.01 2.09
C SER A 38 13.85 2.16 1.02
N GLY A 39 14.17 1.88 -0.23
CA GLY A 39 13.21 1.78 -1.34
C GLY A 39 12.65 0.37 -1.53
N LYS A 40 13.23 -0.64 -0.84
CA LYS A 40 12.83 -2.04 -0.94
C LYS A 40 12.86 -2.69 0.43
N ALA A 41 11.95 -3.61 0.67
CA ALA A 41 11.91 -4.39 1.93
C ALA A 41 13.19 -5.22 2.16
N THR A 42 13.89 -5.60 1.07
CA THR A 42 15.16 -6.36 1.12
C THR A 42 16.38 -5.51 1.45
N VAL A 43 16.29 -4.19 1.29
CA VAL A 43 17.39 -3.26 1.55
C VAL A 43 17.17 -2.61 2.91
N LYS A 44 18.13 -2.78 3.82
CA LYS A 44 18.08 -2.14 5.13
C LYS A 44 19.07 -0.99 5.18
N VAL A 45 18.61 0.15 5.69
CA VAL A 45 19.48 1.26 6.02
C VAL A 45 20.21 0.93 7.32
N THR A 46 21.54 0.90 7.27
CA THR A 46 22.41 0.50 8.37
C THR A 46 23.46 1.60 8.63
N GLU A 47 24.28 1.44 9.68
CA GLU A 47 25.42 2.30 9.92
C GLU A 47 26.44 2.29 8.77
N GLN A 48 26.51 1.21 8.00
CA GLN A 48 27.33 1.16 6.77
C GLN A 48 26.77 2.10 5.71
N THR A 49 25.45 2.19 5.57
CA THR A 49 24.81 3.15 4.67
C THR A 49 25.15 4.59 5.06
N LEU A 50 25.20 4.89 6.36
CA LEU A 50 25.63 6.21 6.84
C LEU A 50 27.05 6.53 6.38
N LYS A 51 28.02 5.60 6.56
CA LYS A 51 29.41 5.79 6.10
C LYS A 51 29.49 5.98 4.59
N THR A 52 28.72 5.17 3.84
CA THR A 52 28.66 5.30 2.38
C THR A 52 28.14 6.68 1.95
N VAL A 53 27.10 7.17 2.61
CA VAL A 53 26.54 8.50 2.35
C VAL A 53 27.56 9.59 2.68
N GLU A 54 28.27 9.46 3.81
CA GLU A 54 29.34 10.40 4.20
C GLU A 54 30.48 10.45 3.18
N ASP A 55 30.96 9.29 2.73
CA ASP A 55 32.02 9.20 1.73
C ASP A 55 31.60 9.77 0.37
N LEU A 56 30.36 9.49 -0.06
CA LEU A 56 29.82 10.03 -1.32
C LEU A 56 29.73 11.56 -1.29
N LEU A 57 29.27 12.13 -0.19
CA LEU A 57 29.17 13.59 -0.04
C LEU A 57 30.56 14.24 0.05
N ARG A 58 31.50 13.61 0.77
CA ARG A 58 32.89 14.08 0.84
C ARG A 58 33.57 14.08 -0.53
N ASN A 59 33.35 13.02 -1.33
CA ASN A 59 33.89 12.93 -2.68
C ASN A 59 33.29 13.97 -3.64
N ALA A 60 32.10 14.46 -3.35
CA ALA A 60 31.45 15.51 -4.11
C ALA A 60 31.70 16.92 -3.57
N ASP A 61 32.65 17.08 -2.60
CA ASP A 61 32.97 18.34 -1.94
C ASP A 61 31.75 19.02 -1.26
N LEU A 62 30.84 18.20 -0.77
CA LEU A 62 29.65 18.64 -0.06
C LEU A 62 29.83 18.40 1.45
N HIS A 63 29.87 19.50 2.21
CA HIS A 63 30.07 19.47 3.65
C HIS A 63 28.75 19.76 4.38
N PRO A 64 28.00 18.73 4.79
CA PRO A 64 26.77 18.93 5.56
C PRO A 64 27.08 19.36 7.00
N ASN A 65 26.14 20.06 7.63
CA ASN A 65 26.21 20.47 9.05
C ASN A 65 26.00 19.28 10.02
N GLY A 66 25.63 18.11 9.51
CA GLY A 66 25.54 16.86 10.27
C GLY A 66 24.88 15.74 9.48
N ILE A 67 25.32 14.52 9.74
CA ILE A 67 24.75 13.30 9.20
C ILE A 67 24.29 12.46 10.39
N PHE A 68 23.04 12.06 10.40
CA PHE A 68 22.39 11.37 11.52
C PHE A 68 21.77 10.05 11.05
N PHE A 69 22.01 9.01 11.81
CA PHE A 69 21.32 7.74 11.66
C PHE A 69 20.16 7.70 12.65
N GLU A 70 18.94 7.59 12.16
CA GLU A 70 17.73 7.50 12.97
C GLU A 70 17.12 6.12 12.86
N GLN A 71 16.91 5.49 14.03
CA GLN A 71 16.18 4.23 14.12
C GLN A 71 14.69 4.53 14.26
N GLY A 72 13.95 4.38 13.17
CA GLY A 72 12.49 4.51 13.17
C GLY A 72 11.81 3.21 13.59
N ALA A 73 10.57 3.31 14.08
CA ALA A 73 9.79 2.13 14.48
C ALA A 73 9.50 1.18 13.31
N GLN A 74 9.45 1.68 12.08
CA GLN A 74 9.18 0.90 10.87
C GLN A 74 10.39 0.78 9.96
N GLN A 75 11.19 1.85 9.81
CA GLN A 75 12.37 1.87 8.96
C GLN A 75 13.44 2.77 9.55
N ASN A 76 14.70 2.38 9.38
CA ASN A 76 15.84 3.22 9.68
C ASN A 76 16.08 4.21 8.54
N THR A 77 16.55 5.40 8.87
CA THR A 77 16.84 6.46 7.90
C THR A 77 18.19 7.12 8.19
N VAL A 78 18.84 7.60 7.13
CA VAL A 78 20.00 8.50 7.24
C VAL A 78 19.54 9.89 6.84
N ARG A 79 19.74 10.88 7.71
CA ARG A 79 19.44 12.29 7.44
C ARG A 79 20.72 13.10 7.36
N VAL A 80 20.84 13.84 6.27
CA VAL A 80 21.95 14.76 5.98
C VAL A 80 21.41 16.16 6.09
N ARG A 81 21.85 16.93 7.07
CA ARG A 81 21.39 18.30 7.34
C ARG A 81 22.35 19.33 6.80
N PHE A 82 21.82 20.35 6.15
CA PHE A 82 22.54 21.51 5.64
C PHE A 82 22.16 22.78 6.42
N GLU A 83 22.89 23.86 6.23
CA GLU A 83 22.51 25.14 6.81
C GLU A 83 21.26 25.73 6.10
N PRO A 84 20.46 26.56 6.79
CA PRO A 84 19.25 27.14 6.20
C PRO A 84 19.48 27.93 4.90
N THR A 85 20.70 28.46 4.73
CA THR A 85 21.13 29.23 3.55
C THR A 85 21.61 28.35 2.39
N GLU A 86 21.77 27.05 2.59
CA GLU A 86 22.42 26.13 1.65
C GLU A 86 21.44 25.21 0.92
N ALA A 87 20.27 25.73 0.52
CA ALA A 87 19.26 24.96 -0.22
C ALA A 87 19.78 24.38 -1.55
N GLU A 88 20.74 25.07 -2.22
CA GLU A 88 21.36 24.55 -3.44
C GLU A 88 22.21 23.31 -3.17
N LYS A 89 22.96 23.28 -2.05
CA LYS A 89 23.75 22.10 -1.66
C LYS A 89 22.87 20.93 -1.32
N GLN A 90 21.68 21.16 -0.75
CA GLN A 90 20.68 20.11 -0.52
C GLN A 90 20.28 19.44 -1.84
N LEU A 91 19.99 20.22 -2.90
CA LEU A 91 19.62 19.69 -4.20
C LEU A 91 20.77 18.91 -4.85
N GLN A 92 21.99 19.44 -4.80
CA GLN A 92 23.19 18.75 -5.30
C GLN A 92 23.44 17.44 -4.56
N ALA A 93 23.30 17.44 -3.23
CA ALA A 93 23.44 16.23 -2.41
C ALA A 93 22.40 15.17 -2.77
N ARG A 94 21.15 15.58 -3.01
CA ARG A 94 20.12 14.64 -3.49
C ARG A 94 20.52 13.99 -4.81
N GLU A 95 20.96 14.76 -5.80
CA GLU A 95 21.36 14.22 -7.11
C GLU A 95 22.54 13.27 -7.02
N VAL A 96 23.55 13.63 -6.25
CA VAL A 96 24.74 12.79 -6.02
C VAL A 96 24.34 11.47 -5.36
N LEU A 97 23.57 11.53 -4.28
CA LEU A 97 23.11 10.35 -3.55
C LEU A 97 22.17 9.49 -4.38
N GLU A 98 21.21 10.09 -5.08
CA GLU A 98 20.26 9.36 -5.93
C GLU A 98 20.98 8.61 -7.05
N LYS A 99 21.97 9.22 -7.70
CA LYS A 99 22.77 8.60 -8.76
C LYS A 99 23.70 7.50 -8.25
N ALA A 100 24.31 7.69 -7.09
CA ALA A 100 25.29 6.77 -6.55
C ALA A 100 24.64 5.56 -5.86
N LEU A 101 23.54 5.78 -5.13
CA LEU A 101 22.84 4.71 -4.39
C LEU A 101 21.86 3.92 -5.26
N ASN A 102 21.39 4.52 -6.38
CA ASN A 102 20.44 3.90 -7.30
C ASN A 102 20.99 3.83 -8.73
N PRO A 103 21.93 2.92 -9.02
CA PRO A 103 22.47 2.75 -10.38
C PRO A 103 21.37 2.33 -11.38
N ASN A 104 20.36 1.58 -10.91
CA ASN A 104 19.17 1.26 -11.69
C ASN A 104 18.02 2.19 -11.30
N ARG A 105 17.67 3.12 -12.21
CA ARG A 105 16.59 4.09 -11.98
C ARG A 105 15.17 3.48 -12.03
N GLU A 106 15.01 2.37 -12.72
CA GLU A 106 13.71 1.70 -12.84
C GLU A 106 13.34 0.93 -11.57
N ASP A 107 14.37 0.51 -10.80
CA ASP A 107 14.18 -0.28 -9.59
C ASP A 107 15.10 0.23 -8.46
N PRO A 108 14.81 1.42 -7.89
CA PRO A 108 15.68 2.08 -6.91
C PRO A 108 15.76 1.30 -5.60
N ALA A 109 16.99 1.06 -5.13
CA ALA A 109 17.25 0.41 -3.84
C ALA A 109 16.98 1.33 -2.64
N TYR A 110 17.20 2.63 -2.83
CA TYR A 110 17.01 3.65 -1.79
C TYR A 110 16.10 4.77 -2.28
N VAL A 111 15.31 5.33 -1.40
CA VAL A 111 14.54 6.55 -1.64
C VAL A 111 15.33 7.72 -1.05
N VAL A 112 15.75 8.65 -1.92
CA VAL A 112 16.41 9.89 -1.53
C VAL A 112 15.39 11.02 -1.64
N ALA A 113 14.97 11.58 -0.50
CA ALA A 113 13.93 12.61 -0.43
C ALA A 113 14.47 13.91 0.18
N LEU A 114 13.96 15.04 -0.33
CA LEU A 114 14.20 16.35 0.30
C LEU A 114 13.28 16.47 1.51
N ASN A 115 13.84 16.88 2.64
CA ASN A 115 13.10 17.05 3.89
C ASN A 115 13.58 18.30 4.63
N LEU A 116 12.83 18.70 5.66
CA LEU A 116 13.21 19.73 6.62
C LEU A 116 13.38 19.07 7.98
N THR A 117 14.50 19.33 8.63
CA THR A 117 14.82 18.75 9.94
C THR A 117 14.93 19.85 10.99
N PRO A 118 14.28 19.69 12.16
CA PRO A 118 14.39 20.66 13.24
C PRO A 118 15.83 20.85 13.73
N ASN A 119 16.21 22.08 14.03
CA ASN A 119 17.53 22.43 14.60
C ASN A 119 17.57 22.29 16.13
N THR A 120 16.66 21.52 16.71
CA THR A 120 16.54 21.34 18.15
C THR A 120 17.81 20.71 18.72
N PRO A 121 18.43 21.31 19.77
CA PRO A 121 19.59 20.75 20.44
C PRO A 121 19.34 19.36 21.03
N GLN A 122 20.39 18.52 21.07
CA GLN A 122 20.24 17.13 21.53
C GLN A 122 19.75 17.01 22.99
N TRP A 123 20.11 17.96 23.87
CA TRP A 123 19.65 17.92 25.25
C TRP A 123 18.13 18.09 25.40
N LEU A 124 17.49 18.88 24.49
CA LEU A 124 16.03 18.97 24.42
C LEU A 124 15.40 17.69 23.88
N LEU A 125 16.02 17.08 22.85
CA LEU A 125 15.57 15.80 22.31
C LEU A 125 15.67 14.67 23.33
N SER A 126 16.71 14.67 24.21
CA SER A 126 16.88 13.64 25.24
C SER A 126 15.76 13.65 26.28
N ILE A 127 15.17 14.81 26.57
CA ILE A 127 13.99 14.95 27.45
C ILE A 127 12.66 14.86 26.67
N ARG A 128 12.71 14.47 25.37
CA ARG A 128 11.55 14.40 24.45
C ARG A 128 10.81 15.71 24.27
N ALA A 129 11.49 16.85 24.43
CA ALA A 129 10.96 18.16 24.07
C ALA A 129 11.10 18.31 22.55
N LEU A 130 10.04 17.92 21.81
CA LEU A 130 9.99 18.00 20.34
C LEU A 130 9.37 19.34 19.93
N PRO A 131 9.76 19.91 18.78
CA PRO A 131 9.08 21.05 18.21
C PRO A 131 7.64 20.68 17.82
N MET A 132 6.76 21.67 17.83
CA MET A 132 5.37 21.49 17.40
C MET A 132 5.34 21.20 15.90
N TYR A 133 4.64 20.14 15.52
CA TYR A 133 4.42 19.82 14.11
C TYR A 133 3.50 20.83 13.48
N LEU A 134 4.00 21.58 12.51
CA LEU A 134 3.23 22.56 11.78
C LEU A 134 2.48 21.88 10.64
N GLY A 135 1.19 22.17 10.55
CA GLY A 135 0.36 21.67 9.45
C GLY A 135 0.69 22.32 8.10
N LEU A 136 0.00 21.88 7.07
CA LEU A 136 0.17 22.31 5.69
C LEU A 136 0.11 23.84 5.51
N ASP A 137 -0.77 24.50 6.26
CA ASP A 137 -1.02 25.96 6.17
C ASP A 137 0.19 26.79 6.64
N LEU A 138 1.00 26.27 7.55
CA LEU A 138 2.14 27.00 8.13
C LEU A 138 3.49 26.53 7.57
N ARG A 139 3.59 25.25 7.18
CA ARG A 139 4.83 24.66 6.68
C ARG A 139 4.88 24.57 5.16
N GLY A 140 3.73 24.75 4.50
CA GLY A 140 3.56 24.43 3.09
C GLY A 140 3.60 22.90 2.85
N GLY A 141 3.56 22.50 1.61
CA GLY A 141 3.57 21.08 1.26
C GLY A 141 2.52 20.74 0.22
N VAL A 142 2.07 19.49 0.18
CA VAL A 142 1.16 18.98 -0.84
C VAL A 142 -0.13 18.46 -0.23
N HIS A 143 -1.24 18.82 -0.87
CA HIS A 143 -2.56 18.30 -0.55
C HIS A 143 -3.08 17.50 -1.74
N PHE A 144 -3.31 16.20 -1.55
CA PHE A 144 -3.95 15.35 -2.54
C PHE A 144 -5.37 15.00 -2.10
N LEU A 145 -6.29 15.06 -3.03
CA LEU A 145 -7.62 14.48 -2.90
C LEU A 145 -7.71 13.30 -3.86
N LEU A 146 -7.75 12.08 -3.31
CA LEU A 146 -7.82 10.85 -4.06
C LEU A 146 -9.24 10.30 -4.01
N GLN A 147 -9.73 9.77 -5.11
CA GLN A 147 -11.02 9.10 -5.18
C GLN A 147 -10.81 7.61 -5.42
N VAL A 148 -11.45 6.78 -4.59
CA VAL A 148 -11.43 5.33 -4.74
C VAL A 148 -12.47 4.93 -5.78
N ASP A 149 -12.08 4.11 -6.76
CA ASP A 149 -13.02 3.57 -7.74
C ASP A 149 -13.90 2.48 -7.10
N MET A 150 -14.98 2.91 -6.49
CA MET A 150 -15.95 2.03 -5.83
C MET A 150 -16.66 1.11 -6.83
N ARG A 151 -16.80 1.52 -8.11
CA ARG A 151 -17.40 0.69 -9.14
C ARG A 151 -16.52 -0.50 -9.46
N ALA A 152 -15.22 -0.25 -9.65
CA ALA A 152 -14.24 -1.32 -9.88
C ALA A 152 -14.19 -2.29 -8.69
N ALA A 153 -14.23 -1.81 -7.45
CA ALA A 153 -14.25 -2.66 -6.25
C ALA A 153 -15.50 -3.57 -6.20
N ILE A 154 -16.67 -3.02 -6.49
CA ILE A 154 -17.92 -3.81 -6.52
C ILE A 154 -17.90 -4.81 -7.68
N THR A 155 -17.42 -4.41 -8.86
CA THR A 155 -17.30 -5.29 -10.03
C THR A 155 -16.38 -6.47 -9.73
N LYS A 156 -15.21 -6.20 -9.15
CA LYS A 156 -14.25 -7.25 -8.73
C LYS A 156 -14.86 -8.22 -7.71
N ARG A 157 -15.65 -7.70 -6.77
CA ARG A 157 -16.38 -8.54 -5.81
C ARG A 157 -17.43 -9.40 -6.49
N ALA A 158 -18.17 -8.88 -7.48
CA ALA A 158 -19.14 -9.63 -8.25
C ALA A 158 -18.48 -10.73 -9.09
N GLU A 159 -17.29 -10.50 -9.64
CA GLU A 159 -16.48 -11.52 -10.35
C GLU A 159 -16.02 -12.63 -9.40
N ALA A 160 -15.54 -12.28 -8.22
CA ALA A 160 -15.19 -13.26 -7.20
C ALA A 160 -16.41 -14.08 -6.78
N THR A 161 -17.55 -13.42 -6.59
CA THR A 161 -18.82 -14.09 -6.28
C THR A 161 -19.21 -15.10 -7.39
N LEU A 162 -19.08 -14.73 -8.66
CA LEU A 162 -19.34 -15.65 -9.78
C LEU A 162 -18.46 -16.90 -9.70
N ALA A 163 -17.16 -16.74 -9.41
CA ALA A 163 -16.23 -17.87 -9.26
C ALA A 163 -16.58 -18.75 -8.05
N ASP A 164 -16.95 -18.14 -6.91
CA ASP A 164 -17.38 -18.84 -5.70
C ASP A 164 -18.66 -19.64 -5.95
N LEU A 165 -19.66 -19.05 -6.59
CA LEU A 165 -20.92 -19.72 -6.92
C LEU A 165 -20.69 -20.91 -7.86
N ARG A 166 -19.83 -20.75 -8.87
CA ARG A 166 -19.46 -21.83 -9.79
C ARG A 166 -18.85 -23.02 -9.05
N THR A 167 -17.96 -22.75 -8.11
CA THR A 167 -17.31 -23.77 -7.30
C THR A 167 -18.33 -24.46 -6.39
N GLN A 168 -19.16 -23.71 -5.66
CA GLN A 168 -20.16 -24.28 -4.76
C GLN A 168 -21.20 -25.14 -5.48
N LEU A 169 -21.70 -24.70 -6.63
CA LEU A 169 -22.68 -25.46 -7.41
C LEU A 169 -22.05 -26.76 -7.95
N ARG A 170 -20.80 -26.71 -8.41
CA ARG A 170 -20.06 -27.89 -8.87
C ARG A 170 -19.84 -28.90 -7.73
N ASP A 171 -19.40 -28.44 -6.56
CA ASP A 171 -19.11 -29.31 -5.42
C ASP A 171 -20.38 -29.99 -4.88
N LYS A 172 -21.52 -29.29 -4.95
CA LYS A 172 -22.84 -29.85 -4.60
C LYS A 172 -23.52 -30.58 -5.75
N ARG A 173 -22.84 -30.74 -6.91
CA ARG A 173 -23.34 -31.43 -8.10
C ARG A 173 -24.66 -30.89 -8.62
N ILE A 174 -24.87 -29.57 -8.51
CA ILE A 174 -26.04 -28.88 -9.07
C ILE A 174 -25.65 -28.45 -10.49
N ARG A 175 -26.37 -28.96 -11.49
CA ARG A 175 -26.09 -28.69 -12.89
C ARG A 175 -26.68 -27.34 -13.29
N HIS A 176 -25.91 -26.56 -14.01
CA HIS A 176 -26.36 -25.29 -14.62
C HIS A 176 -26.01 -25.27 -16.11
N THR A 177 -26.81 -24.60 -16.92
CA THR A 177 -26.62 -24.47 -18.36
C THR A 177 -25.72 -23.28 -18.74
N GLY A 178 -25.68 -22.27 -17.89
CA GLY A 178 -24.83 -21.10 -18.08
C GLY A 178 -24.66 -20.29 -16.80
N MET A 179 -23.59 -19.54 -16.72
CA MET A 179 -23.33 -18.62 -15.62
C MET A 179 -22.59 -17.40 -16.15
N ASN A 180 -23.21 -16.25 -16.09
CA ASN A 180 -22.70 -15.00 -16.60
C ASN A 180 -22.82 -13.87 -15.57
N ARG A 181 -22.00 -12.83 -15.71
CA ARG A 181 -22.13 -11.59 -14.98
C ARG A 181 -22.68 -10.50 -15.90
N VAL A 182 -23.76 -9.88 -15.47
CA VAL A 182 -24.37 -8.72 -16.14
C VAL A 182 -24.31 -7.52 -15.19
N GLY A 183 -23.38 -6.62 -15.42
CA GLY A 183 -23.09 -5.53 -14.46
C GLY A 183 -22.59 -6.10 -13.13
N ASN A 184 -23.31 -5.83 -12.04
CA ASN A 184 -23.00 -6.31 -10.68
C ASN A 184 -23.83 -7.53 -10.28
N VAL A 185 -24.65 -8.05 -11.20
CA VAL A 185 -25.53 -9.21 -10.97
C VAL A 185 -24.90 -10.45 -11.58
N VAL A 186 -24.88 -11.55 -10.85
CA VAL A 186 -24.52 -12.86 -11.37
C VAL A 186 -25.81 -13.59 -11.76
N GLU A 187 -25.92 -13.97 -13.02
CA GLU A 187 -27.05 -14.74 -13.56
C GLU A 187 -26.62 -16.19 -13.76
N VAL A 188 -27.40 -17.11 -13.20
CA VAL A 188 -27.21 -18.54 -13.35
C VAL A 188 -28.44 -19.11 -14.03
N SER A 189 -28.21 -19.86 -15.13
CA SER A 189 -29.26 -20.49 -15.92
C SER A 189 -29.34 -21.99 -15.62
N PHE A 190 -30.53 -22.53 -15.49
CA PHE A 190 -30.80 -23.94 -15.20
C PHE A 190 -31.70 -24.55 -16.26
N ALA A 191 -31.56 -25.85 -16.48
CA ALA A 191 -32.41 -26.62 -17.40
C ALA A 191 -33.74 -27.00 -16.75
N SER A 192 -33.78 -27.16 -15.42
CA SER A 192 -34.97 -27.52 -14.66
C SER A 192 -35.24 -26.58 -13.49
N GLU A 193 -36.50 -26.46 -13.12
CA GLU A 193 -36.92 -25.67 -11.98
C GLU A 193 -36.42 -26.27 -10.65
N GLU A 194 -36.33 -27.60 -10.57
CA GLU A 194 -35.84 -28.31 -9.40
C GLU A 194 -34.36 -27.96 -9.09
N GLU A 195 -33.52 -27.95 -10.12
CA GLU A 195 -32.11 -27.58 -9.94
C GLU A 195 -31.96 -26.11 -9.55
N ARG A 196 -32.81 -25.22 -10.11
CA ARG A 196 -32.84 -23.81 -9.69
C ARG A 196 -33.25 -23.67 -8.22
N ALA A 197 -34.26 -24.40 -7.77
CA ALA A 197 -34.75 -24.39 -6.38
C ALA A 197 -33.65 -24.89 -5.42
N ARG A 198 -32.98 -26.02 -5.76
CA ARG A 198 -31.86 -26.55 -4.97
C ARG A 198 -30.70 -25.57 -4.89
N ALA A 199 -30.37 -24.88 -5.99
CA ALA A 199 -29.35 -23.85 -6.01
C ALA A 199 -29.72 -22.66 -5.12
N ASN A 200 -30.99 -22.20 -5.21
CA ASN A 200 -31.48 -21.11 -4.37
C ASN A 200 -31.41 -21.45 -2.89
N ASP A 201 -31.84 -22.65 -2.47
CA ASP A 201 -31.79 -23.08 -1.07
C ASP A 201 -30.35 -23.20 -0.56
N LEU A 202 -29.46 -23.75 -1.37
CA LEU A 202 -28.03 -23.81 -1.04
C LEU A 202 -27.43 -22.41 -0.82
N LEU A 203 -27.63 -21.52 -1.80
CA LEU A 203 -27.02 -20.20 -1.80
C LEU A 203 -27.61 -19.29 -0.72
N ARG A 204 -28.91 -19.42 -0.43
CA ARG A 204 -29.56 -18.69 0.66
C ARG A 204 -28.91 -18.99 2.02
N ASN A 205 -28.49 -20.25 2.22
CA ASN A 205 -27.88 -20.70 3.47
C ASN A 205 -26.37 -20.44 3.52
N THR A 206 -25.66 -20.44 2.37
CA THR A 206 -24.20 -20.33 2.33
C THR A 206 -23.71 -18.93 2.01
N GLN A 207 -24.53 -18.07 1.42
CA GLN A 207 -24.18 -16.74 0.93
C GLN A 207 -25.16 -15.66 1.45
N PRO A 208 -25.14 -15.34 2.76
CA PRO A 208 -26.09 -14.39 3.35
C PRO A 208 -25.90 -12.94 2.84
N ASP A 209 -24.75 -12.66 2.22
CA ASP A 209 -24.43 -11.36 1.63
C ASP A 209 -25.10 -11.13 0.27
N LEU A 210 -25.75 -12.17 -0.30
CA LEU A 210 -26.42 -12.09 -1.59
C LEU A 210 -27.95 -11.97 -1.43
N VAL A 211 -28.51 -11.12 -2.28
CA VAL A 211 -29.98 -11.10 -2.53
C VAL A 211 -30.23 -11.96 -3.75
N LEU A 212 -30.99 -13.03 -3.55
CA LEU A 212 -31.38 -13.95 -4.61
C LEU A 212 -32.76 -13.60 -5.13
N SER A 213 -32.86 -13.49 -6.44
CA SER A 213 -34.17 -13.31 -7.12
C SER A 213 -34.37 -14.39 -8.18
N LEU A 214 -35.59 -14.85 -8.27
CA LEU A 214 -36.04 -15.91 -9.19
C LEU A 214 -37.01 -15.28 -10.19
N PRO A 215 -36.56 -14.83 -11.36
CA PRO A 215 -37.48 -14.34 -12.39
C PRO A 215 -38.47 -15.42 -12.79
N GLU A 216 -39.74 -15.04 -13.00
CA GLU A 216 -40.75 -15.96 -13.48
C GLU A 216 -40.43 -16.43 -14.90
N ALA A 217 -40.45 -17.74 -15.11
CA ALA A 217 -40.21 -18.36 -16.42
C ALA A 217 -41.17 -19.55 -16.56
N SER A 218 -41.92 -19.56 -17.67
CA SER A 218 -42.81 -20.67 -18.01
C SER A 218 -42.09 -21.85 -18.66
N ALA A 219 -40.85 -21.64 -19.10
CA ALA A 219 -39.98 -22.63 -19.74
C ALA A 219 -38.52 -22.31 -19.53
N ALA A 220 -37.64 -23.31 -19.75
CA ALA A 220 -36.18 -23.11 -19.68
C ALA A 220 -35.70 -22.05 -20.69
N PRO A 221 -34.62 -21.30 -20.35
CA PRO A 221 -33.81 -21.45 -19.17
C PRO A 221 -34.39 -20.78 -17.91
N TYR A 222 -34.39 -21.52 -16.81
CA TYR A 222 -34.79 -21.00 -15.51
C TYR A 222 -33.65 -20.18 -14.89
N LEU A 223 -33.86 -18.87 -14.71
CA LEU A 223 -32.85 -17.96 -14.21
C LEU A 223 -32.88 -17.83 -12.69
N LEU A 224 -31.69 -17.76 -12.10
CA LEU A 224 -31.44 -17.29 -10.73
C LEU A 224 -30.50 -16.10 -10.83
N ARG A 225 -30.88 -14.98 -10.25
CA ARG A 225 -30.07 -13.78 -10.15
C ARG A 225 -29.56 -13.63 -8.73
N ALA A 226 -28.27 -13.45 -8.60
CA ALA A 226 -27.60 -13.17 -7.33
C ALA A 226 -26.93 -11.80 -7.39
N GLU A 227 -27.34 -10.93 -6.49
CA GLU A 227 -26.83 -9.56 -6.36
C GLU A 227 -26.30 -9.34 -4.95
N LEU A 228 -25.26 -8.54 -4.80
CA LEU A 228 -24.76 -8.15 -3.47
C LEU A 228 -25.85 -7.35 -2.74
N SER A 229 -26.12 -7.72 -1.49
CA SER A 229 -27.02 -6.94 -0.64
C SER A 229 -26.47 -5.54 -0.41
N GLN A 230 -27.32 -4.57 -0.12
CA GLN A 230 -26.90 -3.20 0.16
C GLN A 230 -25.86 -3.13 1.29
N LYS A 231 -26.02 -3.97 2.32
CA LYS A 231 -25.05 -4.11 3.41
C LYS A 231 -23.71 -4.66 2.92
N ALA A 232 -23.73 -5.67 2.05
CA ALA A 232 -22.52 -6.24 1.46
C ALA A 232 -21.80 -5.23 0.59
N VAL A 233 -22.50 -4.43 -0.21
CA VAL A 233 -21.94 -3.32 -0.99
C VAL A 233 -21.26 -2.30 -0.08
N GLN A 234 -21.91 -1.89 1.01
CA GLN A 234 -21.30 -0.96 1.98
C GLN A 234 -20.05 -1.56 2.65
N ASN A 235 -20.07 -2.85 2.95
CA ASN A 235 -18.89 -3.54 3.51
C ASN A 235 -17.73 -3.55 2.50
N VAL A 236 -17.99 -3.84 1.23
CA VAL A 236 -16.98 -3.80 0.16
C VAL A 236 -16.40 -2.41 0.02
N GLN A 237 -17.24 -1.38 0.02
CA GLN A 237 -16.80 0.01 -0.08
C GLN A 237 -15.92 0.42 1.13
N SER A 238 -16.38 0.09 2.34
CA SER A 238 -15.65 0.39 3.57
C SER A 238 -14.30 -0.34 3.63
N TYR A 239 -14.29 -1.60 3.19
CA TYR A 239 -13.06 -2.39 3.11
C TYR A 239 -12.08 -1.82 2.09
N ALA A 240 -12.55 -1.52 0.87
CA ALA A 240 -11.71 -0.91 -0.17
C ALA A 240 -11.09 0.41 0.30
N LEU A 241 -11.86 1.22 1.01
CA LEU A 241 -11.38 2.50 1.52
C LEU A 241 -10.31 2.32 2.61
N LYS A 242 -10.53 1.43 3.57
CA LYS A 242 -9.55 1.11 4.62
C LYS A 242 -8.27 0.54 4.02
N GLN A 243 -8.38 -0.35 3.06
CA GLN A 243 -7.24 -0.94 2.37
C GLN A 243 -6.41 0.11 1.63
N ASN A 244 -7.07 1.03 0.90
CA ASN A 244 -6.38 2.13 0.23
C ASN A 244 -5.70 3.07 1.21
N ILE A 245 -6.33 3.41 2.33
CA ILE A 245 -5.72 4.23 3.39
C ILE A 245 -4.46 3.55 3.93
N SER A 246 -4.52 2.25 4.24
CA SER A 246 -3.37 1.48 4.72
C SER A 246 -2.23 1.47 3.70
N THR A 247 -2.55 1.23 2.42
CA THR A 247 -1.57 1.27 1.34
C THR A 247 -0.92 2.65 1.20
N LEU A 248 -1.72 3.72 1.30
CA LEU A 248 -1.20 5.09 1.24
C LEU A 248 -0.29 5.41 2.43
N HIS A 249 -0.62 4.94 3.65
CA HIS A 249 0.26 5.08 4.81
C HIS A 249 1.63 4.45 4.58
N ASN A 250 1.66 3.22 4.07
CA ASN A 250 2.91 2.52 3.79
C ASN A 250 3.76 3.26 2.76
N ARG A 251 3.16 3.73 1.67
CA ARG A 251 3.85 4.49 0.62
C ARG A 251 4.37 5.85 1.08
N ILE A 252 3.62 6.53 1.94
CA ILE A 252 4.03 7.84 2.47
C ILE A 252 5.18 7.68 3.46
N ASN A 253 5.23 6.59 4.20
CA ASN A 253 6.35 6.27 5.07
C ASN A 253 7.67 6.12 4.28
N GLU A 254 7.62 5.63 3.04
CA GLU A 254 8.78 5.58 2.14
C GLU A 254 9.30 6.99 1.81
N LEU A 255 8.43 8.00 1.76
CA LEU A 255 8.82 9.40 1.55
C LEU A 255 9.49 10.03 2.77
N GLY A 256 9.37 9.40 3.94
CA GLY A 256 9.91 9.92 5.19
C GLY A 256 9.27 11.23 5.66
N VAL A 257 8.03 11.49 5.24
CA VAL A 257 7.28 12.69 5.65
C VAL A 257 6.92 12.58 7.13
N ALA A 258 7.25 13.61 7.89
CA ALA A 258 6.85 13.70 9.28
C ALA A 258 5.36 14.06 9.38
N GLU A 259 4.62 13.29 10.19
CA GLU A 259 3.20 13.54 10.52
C GLU A 259 2.29 13.75 9.28
N PRO A 260 2.24 12.82 8.33
CA PRO A 260 1.30 12.92 7.22
C PRO A 260 -0.14 12.76 7.72
N VAL A 261 -1.05 13.56 7.20
CA VAL A 261 -2.48 13.40 7.51
C VAL A 261 -3.12 12.60 6.38
N ILE A 262 -3.63 11.42 6.71
CA ILE A 262 -4.38 10.57 5.77
C ILE A 262 -5.75 10.32 6.40
N ALA A 263 -6.78 10.88 5.82
CA ALA A 263 -8.12 10.82 6.36
C ALA A 263 -9.16 10.53 5.28
N GLN A 264 -10.18 9.78 5.67
CA GLN A 264 -11.37 9.61 4.84
C GLN A 264 -12.15 10.92 4.75
N GLN A 265 -12.55 11.29 3.53
CA GLN A 265 -13.45 12.41 3.28
C GLN A 265 -14.68 11.95 2.48
N GLY A 266 -15.82 11.85 3.16
CA GLY A 266 -17.04 11.34 2.53
C GLY A 266 -17.02 9.83 2.35
N ALA A 267 -17.75 9.33 1.34
CA ALA A 267 -17.95 7.90 1.13
C ALA A 267 -16.83 7.21 0.32
N ASP A 268 -16.13 7.96 -0.55
CA ASP A 268 -15.25 7.41 -1.58
C ASP A 268 -13.93 8.16 -1.75
N ARG A 269 -13.66 9.18 -0.93
CA ARG A 269 -12.48 10.03 -1.06
C ARG A 269 -11.55 9.89 0.13
N ILE A 270 -10.25 10.06 -0.16
CA ILE A 270 -9.16 10.07 0.81
C ILE A 270 -8.39 11.38 0.63
N VAL A 271 -8.27 12.12 1.71
CA VAL A 271 -7.40 13.30 1.78
C VAL A 271 -6.03 12.85 2.26
N VAL A 272 -4.99 13.28 1.55
CA VAL A 272 -3.59 13.08 1.91
C VAL A 272 -2.92 14.43 1.98
N GLN A 273 -2.44 14.80 3.17
CA GLN A 273 -1.67 16.03 3.37
C GLN A 273 -0.25 15.66 3.78
N LEU A 274 0.71 16.21 3.06
CA LEU A 274 2.14 15.95 3.23
C LEU A 274 2.84 17.27 3.55
N PRO A 275 2.90 17.67 4.84
CA PRO A 275 3.57 18.91 5.22
C PRO A 275 5.07 18.84 4.94
N GLY A 276 5.65 19.95 4.47
CA GLY A 276 7.08 20.08 4.22
C GLY A 276 7.64 19.34 3.00
N VAL A 277 6.79 18.67 2.22
CA VAL A 277 7.19 18.01 0.97
C VAL A 277 7.48 19.07 -0.09
N GLN A 278 8.72 19.09 -0.59
CA GLN A 278 9.19 20.03 -1.62
C GLN A 278 9.06 19.43 -3.02
N ASP A 279 9.24 18.11 -3.18
CA ASP A 279 9.16 17.39 -4.45
C ASP A 279 7.76 16.80 -4.66
N THR A 280 6.87 17.61 -5.24
CA THR A 280 5.48 17.22 -5.52
C THR A 280 5.38 16.15 -6.62
N ALA A 281 6.33 16.13 -7.58
CA ALA A 281 6.34 15.16 -8.67
C ALA A 281 6.66 13.76 -8.16
N LYS A 282 7.68 13.65 -7.30
CA LYS A 282 8.06 12.39 -6.65
C LYS A 282 6.96 11.86 -5.72
N ALA A 283 6.32 12.74 -4.95
CA ALA A 283 5.18 12.36 -4.12
C ALA A 283 4.02 11.81 -4.96
N LYS A 284 3.69 12.46 -6.07
CA LYS A 284 2.66 12.00 -7.01
C LYS A 284 3.02 10.65 -7.63
N ASP A 285 4.27 10.44 -8.04
CA ASP A 285 4.74 9.18 -8.60
C ASP A 285 4.60 8.02 -7.61
N ILE A 286 5.08 8.20 -6.38
CA ILE A 286 5.01 7.16 -5.33
C ILE A 286 3.55 6.84 -4.96
N LEU A 287 2.70 7.85 -4.81
CA LEU A 287 1.28 7.63 -4.50
C LEU A 287 0.51 7.02 -5.69
N GLY A 288 0.91 7.34 -6.91
CA GLY A 288 0.25 6.89 -8.14
C GLY A 288 0.63 5.48 -8.59
N ARG A 289 1.63 4.84 -7.99
CA ARG A 289 2.02 3.47 -8.35
C ARG A 289 0.90 2.50 -8.04
N THR A 290 0.34 1.89 -9.07
CA THR A 290 -0.73 0.88 -8.97
C THR A 290 -0.16 -0.49 -9.30
N ALA A 291 0.56 -1.11 -8.36
CA ALA A 291 0.96 -2.50 -8.51
C ALA A 291 -0.06 -3.40 -7.77
N THR A 292 -0.65 -4.34 -8.47
CA THR A 292 -1.47 -5.40 -7.89
C THR A 292 -0.71 -6.71 -8.03
N LEU A 293 -0.60 -7.45 -6.93
CA LEU A 293 -0.07 -8.81 -6.98
C LEU A 293 -1.21 -9.75 -7.39
N GLU A 294 -0.97 -10.53 -8.43
CA GLU A 294 -1.82 -11.64 -8.84
C GLU A 294 -0.94 -12.87 -9.05
N VAL A 295 -1.31 -13.97 -8.44
CA VAL A 295 -0.68 -15.26 -8.65
C VAL A 295 -1.56 -16.09 -9.57
N ARG A 296 -0.98 -16.53 -10.70
CA ARG A 296 -1.67 -17.30 -11.73
C ARG A 296 -0.81 -18.50 -12.12
N LEU A 297 -1.44 -19.58 -12.54
CA LEU A 297 -0.72 -20.74 -13.08
C LEU A 297 -0.14 -20.43 -14.48
N VAL A 298 1.08 -20.86 -14.69
CA VAL A 298 1.69 -20.89 -16.02
C VAL A 298 1.18 -22.14 -16.74
N ASP A 299 0.81 -22.01 -18.01
CA ASP A 299 0.48 -23.13 -18.87
C ASP A 299 1.69 -23.48 -19.74
N ASP A 300 2.42 -24.49 -19.32
CA ASP A 300 3.58 -25.05 -20.00
C ASP A 300 3.26 -26.36 -20.75
N SER A 301 1.94 -26.66 -20.92
CA SER A 301 1.53 -27.86 -21.67
C SER A 301 2.01 -27.81 -23.11
N PRO A 302 2.45 -28.95 -23.66
CA PRO A 302 2.94 -29.03 -25.04
C PRO A 302 1.93 -28.52 -26.08
N GLU A 303 0.62 -28.74 -25.80
CA GLU A 303 -0.47 -28.30 -26.66
C GLU A 303 -0.62 -26.77 -26.65
N ALA A 304 -0.50 -26.14 -25.48
CA ALA A 304 -0.58 -24.69 -25.35
C ALA A 304 0.62 -24.00 -26.00
N LEU A 305 1.82 -24.55 -25.83
CA LEU A 305 3.04 -24.04 -26.46
C LEU A 305 3.01 -24.18 -27.96
N ALA A 306 2.46 -25.31 -28.50
CA ALA A 306 2.29 -25.51 -29.92
C ALA A 306 1.32 -24.49 -30.56
N GLN A 307 0.21 -24.14 -29.86
CA GLN A 307 -0.72 -23.09 -30.29
C GLN A 307 -0.05 -21.71 -30.27
N LEU A 308 0.73 -21.42 -29.22
CA LEU A 308 1.49 -20.18 -29.14
C LEU A 308 2.50 -20.03 -30.28
N ALA A 309 3.19 -21.10 -30.65
CA ALA A 309 4.13 -21.13 -31.77
C ALA A 309 3.43 -20.83 -33.12
N GLN A 310 2.13 -21.14 -33.23
CA GLN A 310 1.29 -20.83 -34.38
C GLN A 310 0.68 -19.40 -34.30
N GLY A 311 1.02 -18.62 -33.26
CA GLY A 311 0.51 -17.29 -33.04
C GLY A 311 -0.87 -17.23 -32.37
N ASN A 312 -1.42 -18.36 -31.95
CA ASN A 312 -2.71 -18.44 -31.28
C ASN A 312 -2.55 -18.55 -29.76
N VAL A 313 -3.43 -17.89 -29.01
CA VAL A 313 -3.50 -18.05 -27.55
C VAL A 313 -4.62 -19.03 -27.21
N PRO A 314 -4.35 -20.10 -26.45
CA PRO A 314 -5.37 -21.06 -26.07
C PRO A 314 -6.54 -20.41 -25.32
N PHE A 315 -7.73 -21.01 -25.46
CA PHE A 315 -8.91 -20.53 -24.72
C PHE A 315 -8.70 -20.69 -23.21
N GLY A 316 -8.85 -19.61 -22.48
CA GLY A 316 -8.63 -19.59 -21.03
C GLY A 316 -7.24 -19.12 -20.59
N ASP A 317 -6.34 -18.87 -21.55
CA ASP A 317 -4.99 -18.37 -21.28
C ASP A 317 -4.83 -16.92 -21.72
N GLU A 318 -3.77 -16.31 -21.25
CA GLU A 318 -3.35 -14.95 -21.55
C GLU A 318 -1.84 -14.90 -21.75
N LYS A 319 -1.39 -14.10 -22.70
CA LYS A 319 0.01 -13.96 -23.05
C LYS A 319 0.64 -12.85 -22.21
N PHE A 320 1.71 -13.16 -21.49
CA PHE A 320 2.54 -12.21 -20.76
C PHE A 320 3.99 -12.27 -21.24
N MET A 321 4.73 -11.21 -20.98
CA MET A 321 6.18 -11.17 -21.13
C MET A 321 6.82 -11.09 -19.75
N ASP A 322 7.84 -11.90 -19.51
CA ASP A 322 8.65 -11.77 -18.31
C ASP A 322 9.62 -10.58 -18.40
N ARG A 323 10.42 -10.35 -17.36
CA ARG A 323 11.43 -9.28 -17.33
C ARG A 323 12.55 -9.49 -18.35
N GLU A 324 12.78 -10.72 -18.78
CA GLU A 324 13.82 -11.10 -19.73
C GLU A 324 13.33 -11.03 -21.19
N GLY A 325 12.03 -10.76 -21.38
CA GLY A 325 11.38 -10.66 -22.68
C GLY A 325 10.85 -12.00 -23.20
N ASN A 326 10.89 -13.07 -22.40
CA ASN A 326 10.32 -14.34 -22.77
C ASN A 326 8.79 -14.29 -22.68
N VAL A 327 8.15 -15.00 -23.60
CA VAL A 327 6.70 -15.09 -23.64
C VAL A 327 6.24 -16.23 -22.73
N LEU A 328 5.36 -15.90 -21.79
CA LEU A 328 4.70 -16.84 -20.90
C LEU A 328 3.21 -16.91 -21.20
N LEU A 329 2.66 -18.12 -21.22
CA LEU A 329 1.21 -18.33 -21.18
C LEU A 329 0.79 -18.54 -19.73
N VAL A 330 -0.18 -17.76 -19.27
CA VAL A 330 -0.73 -17.86 -17.92
C VAL A 330 -2.23 -18.05 -17.98
N LYS A 331 -2.76 -18.87 -17.10
CA LYS A 331 -4.21 -19.04 -16.98
C LYS A 331 -4.87 -17.72 -16.58
N ARG A 332 -6.00 -17.39 -17.21
CA ARG A 332 -6.79 -16.20 -16.84
C ARG A 332 -7.31 -16.25 -15.41
N ARG A 333 -7.45 -17.45 -14.86
CA ARG A 333 -7.88 -17.65 -13.48
C ARG A 333 -6.79 -17.18 -12.52
N VAL A 334 -7.07 -16.14 -11.76
CA VAL A 334 -6.24 -15.69 -10.65
C VAL A 334 -6.46 -16.64 -9.47
N ILE A 335 -5.37 -17.21 -8.93
CA ILE A 335 -5.39 -18.09 -7.74
C ILE A 335 -5.42 -17.24 -6.48
N LEU A 336 -4.52 -16.27 -6.41
CA LEU A 336 -4.32 -15.38 -5.28
C LEU A 336 -4.18 -13.95 -5.77
N THR A 337 -4.67 -13.04 -4.95
CA THR A 337 -4.39 -11.60 -5.08
C THR A 337 -3.67 -11.10 -3.84
N GLY A 338 -3.12 -9.89 -3.90
CA GLY A 338 -2.52 -9.25 -2.74
C GLY A 338 -3.47 -9.09 -1.54
N GLU A 339 -4.77 -9.24 -1.75
CA GLU A 339 -5.78 -9.23 -0.68
C GLU A 339 -5.73 -10.48 0.22
N ASN A 340 -5.12 -11.56 -0.26
CA ASN A 340 -4.94 -12.81 0.48
C ASN A 340 -3.61 -12.87 1.25
N LEU A 341 -2.80 -11.81 1.16
CA LEU A 341 -1.55 -11.69 1.88
C LEU A 341 -1.76 -10.98 3.23
N ASN A 342 -1.32 -11.64 4.30
CA ASN A 342 -1.21 -11.01 5.62
C ASN A 342 0.13 -10.29 5.76
N ASP A 343 1.22 -10.92 5.27
CA ASP A 343 2.58 -10.39 5.36
C ASP A 343 3.45 -10.89 4.21
N ALA A 344 4.52 -10.15 3.91
CA ALA A 344 5.52 -10.51 2.92
C ALA A 344 6.89 -10.11 3.43
N GLN A 345 7.73 -11.10 3.73
CA GLN A 345 9.06 -10.86 4.28
C GLN A 345 10.16 -11.31 3.31
N PRO A 346 11.20 -10.49 3.12
CA PRO A 346 12.37 -10.91 2.36
C PRO A 346 13.13 -12.02 3.10
N GLY A 347 13.62 -12.98 2.35
CA GLY A 347 14.41 -14.09 2.87
C GLY A 347 15.46 -14.50 1.86
N PHE A 348 16.18 -15.56 2.22
CA PHE A 348 17.09 -16.26 1.30
C PHE A 348 16.76 -17.73 1.34
N ASP A 349 16.79 -18.36 0.19
CA ASP A 349 16.69 -19.83 0.13
C ASP A 349 17.86 -20.44 0.89
N SER A 350 17.57 -21.44 1.73
CA SER A 350 18.59 -22.06 2.59
C SER A 350 19.60 -22.91 1.83
N GLN A 351 19.27 -23.34 0.61
CA GLN A 351 20.11 -24.20 -0.22
C GLN A 351 20.83 -23.44 -1.34
N THR A 352 20.11 -22.58 -2.05
CA THR A 352 20.66 -21.84 -3.19
C THR A 352 21.22 -20.47 -2.83
N GLN A 353 20.91 -19.95 -1.62
CA GLN A 353 21.25 -18.58 -1.17
C GLN A 353 20.67 -17.49 -2.08
N GLU A 354 19.70 -17.83 -2.90
CA GLU A 354 19.01 -16.85 -3.73
C GLU A 354 18.03 -16.03 -2.91
N PRO A 355 17.86 -14.75 -3.24
CA PRO A 355 16.89 -13.90 -2.55
C PRO A 355 15.46 -14.38 -2.82
N THR A 356 14.70 -14.61 -1.77
CA THR A 356 13.31 -15.07 -1.81
C THR A 356 12.40 -14.09 -1.10
N VAL A 357 11.10 -14.19 -1.36
CA VAL A 357 10.07 -13.50 -0.60
C VAL A 357 9.16 -14.54 0.04
N ASN A 358 9.18 -14.57 1.37
CA ASN A 358 8.28 -15.42 2.15
C ASN A 358 6.93 -14.72 2.29
N LEU A 359 5.88 -15.36 1.78
CA LEU A 359 4.51 -14.83 1.82
C LEU A 359 3.73 -15.52 2.92
N GLU A 360 3.11 -14.74 3.80
CA GLU A 360 2.14 -15.23 4.77
C GLU A 360 0.73 -14.98 4.24
N LEU A 361 -0.02 -16.06 4.02
CA LEU A 361 -1.35 -16.03 3.44
C LEU A 361 -2.43 -16.04 4.53
N ASP A 362 -3.56 -15.42 4.25
CA ASP A 362 -4.76 -15.57 5.05
C ASP A 362 -5.34 -17.01 4.93
N SER A 363 -6.32 -17.35 5.76
CA SER A 363 -6.93 -18.69 5.77
C SER A 363 -7.60 -19.07 4.44
N ARG A 364 -7.98 -18.10 3.59
CA ARG A 364 -8.55 -18.33 2.27
C ARG A 364 -7.45 -18.58 1.25
N GLY A 365 -6.43 -17.72 1.24
CA GLY A 365 -5.27 -17.85 0.38
C GLY A 365 -4.54 -19.18 0.58
N ALA A 366 -4.38 -19.61 1.83
CA ALA A 366 -3.77 -20.89 2.14
C ALA A 366 -4.53 -22.09 1.53
N ARG A 367 -5.87 -22.04 1.52
CA ARG A 367 -6.68 -23.10 0.87
C ARG A 367 -6.54 -23.08 -0.65
N PHE A 368 -6.54 -21.90 -1.28
CA PHE A 368 -6.40 -21.79 -2.73
C PHE A 368 -5.03 -22.21 -3.23
N PHE A 369 -4.02 -22.19 -2.37
CA PHE A 369 -2.67 -22.62 -2.70
C PHE A 369 -2.44 -24.11 -2.46
N GLN A 370 -3.33 -24.79 -1.73
CA GLN A 370 -3.29 -26.24 -1.46
C GLN A 370 -3.98 -27.07 -2.56
N ASP A 371 -4.97 -26.50 -3.25
CA ASP A 371 -5.73 -27.12 -4.33
C ASP A 371 -5.05 -26.90 -5.71
#